data_c02d2ede672a35ed809ead0ef5f04565
#
_entry.id   c02d2ede672a35ed809ead0ef5f04565
#
_cell.length_a   1.000
_cell.length_b   1.000
_cell.length_c   1.000
_cell.angle_alpha   90.00
_cell.angle_beta   90.00
_cell.angle_gamma   90.00
#
_symmetry.space_group_name_H-M   'P 1'
#
loop_
_entity.id
_entity.type
_entity.pdbx_description
1 polymer ?
#
loop_
_entity_poly.entity_id
_entity_poly.type
_entity_poly.pdbx_seq_one_letter_code
_entity_poly.pdbx_strand_id
1 'polypeptide(L)'
;MANNKNSRKRRKKKKSKKLLLFVFEVLLLAILLLAAYFVSMMNRIKYENLDESEAGINSDLDENTILSLEGYTNIALFGLDNRSSNNYDTGNSDVIMIASINNKTKDIKLVSLYRDTYLSIGNGSYHKSNAAYAHGGAKQAVQMLNSNLDLDIKDYACVDWAAMVEVIDDLGGLDLEITEGEMNQINKYKKDVDLVTGKATPNVTQYGLVHLDGTQ
;
A
#
# COMPACT_ATOMS: atom_id res chain seq x y z
N MET A 1 71.00 -18.48 -9.69
CA MET A 1 69.76 -17.82 -10.31
C MET A 1 68.44 -18.40 -9.89
N ALA A 2 68.32 -19.33 -8.92
CA ALA A 2 67.03 -19.97 -8.51
C ALA A 2 66.23 -19.18 -7.48
N ASN A 3 66.82 -18.25 -6.73
CA ASN A 3 66.19 -17.59 -5.59
C ASN A 3 65.19 -16.45 -5.97
N ASN A 4 65.23 -15.95 -7.19
CA ASN A 4 64.44 -14.80 -7.66
C ASN A 4 63.03 -15.21 -8.19
N LYS A 5 62.85 -16.46 -8.62
CA LYS A 5 61.53 -16.97 -9.11
C LYS A 5 60.54 -17.24 -7.95
N ASN A 6 61.01 -17.68 -6.79
CA ASN A 6 60.19 -17.97 -5.63
C ASN A 6 59.66 -16.71 -4.93
N SER A 7 60.44 -15.62 -4.91
CA SER A 7 59.98 -14.33 -4.35
C SER A 7 58.90 -13.67 -5.21
N ARG A 8 58.99 -13.77 -6.55
CA ARG A 8 57.95 -13.26 -7.48
C ARG A 8 56.64 -14.06 -7.40
N LYS A 9 56.67 -15.40 -7.22
CA LYS A 9 55.48 -16.23 -7.01
C LYS A 9 54.80 -15.92 -5.67
N ARG A 10 55.55 -15.71 -4.59
CA ARG A 10 54.99 -15.32 -3.29
C ARG A 10 54.34 -13.92 -3.29
N ARG A 11 54.92 -12.93 -4.00
CA ARG A 11 54.35 -11.59 -4.19
C ARG A 11 53.07 -11.61 -5.03
N LYS A 12 53.01 -12.41 -6.11
CA LYS A 12 51.77 -12.59 -6.91
C LYS A 12 50.66 -13.24 -6.12
N LYS A 13 50.93 -14.30 -5.31
CA LYS A 13 49.94 -14.94 -4.43
C LYS A 13 49.40 -13.97 -3.32
N LYS A 14 50.28 -13.11 -2.75
CA LYS A 14 49.83 -12.09 -1.77
C LYS A 14 48.95 -11.00 -2.41
N LYS A 15 49.26 -10.56 -3.65
CA LYS A 15 48.43 -9.59 -4.38
C LYS A 15 47.07 -10.17 -4.76
N SER A 16 47.02 -11.43 -5.21
CA SER A 16 45.77 -12.13 -5.55
C SER A 16 44.87 -12.32 -4.29
N LYS A 17 45.44 -12.66 -3.13
CA LYS A 17 44.66 -12.78 -1.87
C LYS A 17 44.12 -11.42 -1.42
N LYS A 18 44.88 -10.33 -1.55
CA LYS A 18 44.41 -8.97 -1.24
C LYS A 18 43.29 -8.52 -2.18
N LEU A 19 43.42 -8.83 -3.48
CA LEU A 19 42.38 -8.55 -4.46
C LEU A 19 41.10 -9.34 -4.15
N LEU A 20 41.23 -10.62 -3.80
CA LEU A 20 40.08 -11.47 -3.44
C LEU A 20 39.39 -10.97 -2.18
N LEU A 21 40.14 -10.52 -1.17
CA LEU A 21 39.63 -9.91 0.06
C LEU A 21 38.90 -8.60 -0.24
N PHE A 22 39.46 -7.75 -1.08
CA PHE A 22 38.83 -6.51 -1.50
C PHE A 22 37.53 -6.76 -2.29
N VAL A 23 37.51 -7.74 -3.19
CA VAL A 23 36.27 -8.12 -3.92
C VAL A 23 35.21 -8.64 -2.94
N PHE A 24 35.63 -9.43 -1.95
CA PHE A 24 34.71 -9.93 -0.89
C PHE A 24 34.14 -8.78 -0.06
N GLU A 25 34.98 -7.81 0.36
CA GLU A 25 34.55 -6.61 1.09
C GLU A 25 33.56 -5.77 0.29
N VAL A 26 33.80 -5.57 -1.01
CA VAL A 26 32.87 -4.84 -1.90
C VAL A 26 31.54 -5.58 -2.06
N LEU A 27 31.58 -6.91 -2.21
CA LEU A 27 30.38 -7.73 -2.28
C LEU A 27 29.59 -7.69 -0.97
N LEU A 28 30.27 -7.78 0.16
CA LEU A 28 29.64 -7.67 1.48
C LEU A 28 28.99 -6.29 1.66
N LEU A 29 29.68 -5.23 1.28
CA LEU A 29 29.14 -3.87 1.32
C LEU A 29 27.89 -3.74 0.44
N ALA A 30 27.91 -4.29 -0.77
CA ALA A 30 26.77 -4.28 -1.67
C ALA A 30 25.54 -5.02 -1.07
N ILE A 31 25.77 -6.17 -0.43
CA ILE A 31 24.72 -6.93 0.28
C ILE A 31 24.16 -6.12 1.45
N LEU A 32 25.03 -5.46 2.23
CA LEU A 32 24.59 -4.62 3.35
C LEU A 32 23.78 -3.40 2.88
N LEU A 33 24.18 -2.78 1.77
CA LEU A 33 23.42 -1.67 1.19
C LEU A 33 22.04 -2.12 0.66
N LEU A 34 21.99 -3.30 0.01
CA LEU A 34 20.73 -3.91 -0.41
C LEU A 34 19.84 -4.23 0.80
N ALA A 35 20.39 -4.80 1.85
CA ALA A 35 19.64 -5.10 3.07
C ALA A 35 19.12 -3.81 3.74
N ALA A 36 19.96 -2.77 3.83
CA ALA A 36 19.56 -1.46 4.36
C ALA A 36 18.46 -0.80 3.51
N TYR A 37 18.53 -0.93 2.19
CA TYR A 37 17.49 -0.46 1.26
C TYR A 37 16.16 -1.20 1.51
N PHE A 38 16.20 -2.53 1.64
CA PHE A 38 15.02 -3.35 1.94
C PHE A 38 14.39 -2.99 3.29
N VAL A 39 15.20 -2.82 4.33
CA VAL A 39 14.71 -2.39 5.66
C VAL A 39 14.10 -1.00 5.59
N SER A 40 14.71 -0.07 4.86
CA SER A 40 14.15 1.27 4.66
C SER A 40 12.81 1.23 3.93
N MET A 41 12.67 0.37 2.93
CA MET A 41 11.42 0.18 2.19
C MET A 41 10.31 -0.42 3.07
N MET A 42 10.63 -1.43 3.88
CA MET A 42 9.66 -2.03 4.81
C MET A 42 9.20 -1.05 5.91
N ASN A 43 10.07 -0.15 6.35
CA ASN A 43 9.72 0.86 7.36
C ASN A 43 8.75 1.95 6.85
N ARG A 44 8.48 2.00 5.54
CA ARG A 44 7.46 2.90 4.97
C ARG A 44 6.04 2.36 5.15
N ILE A 45 5.90 1.05 5.36
CA ILE A 45 4.61 0.41 5.61
C ILE A 45 4.38 0.42 7.12
N LYS A 46 3.39 1.19 7.59
CA LYS A 46 2.94 1.12 8.98
C LYS A 46 2.12 -0.16 9.13
N TYR A 47 2.68 -1.14 9.81
CA TYR A 47 1.99 -2.38 10.12
C TYR A 47 1.28 -2.26 11.47
N GLU A 48 -0.02 -2.48 11.48
CA GLU A 48 -0.86 -2.48 12.66
C GLU A 48 -1.60 -3.82 12.73
N ASN A 49 -1.49 -4.51 13.86
CA ASN A 49 -2.14 -5.80 14.06
C ASN A 49 -3.59 -5.57 14.49
N LEU A 50 -4.53 -6.10 13.73
CA LEU A 50 -5.92 -6.21 14.17
C LEU A 50 -6.08 -7.55 14.89
N ASP A 51 -6.41 -7.51 16.20
CA ASP A 51 -6.72 -8.73 16.95
C ASP A 51 -8.03 -9.32 16.42
N GLU A 52 -8.08 -10.62 16.15
CA GLU A 52 -9.30 -11.30 15.68
C GLU A 52 -10.49 -11.09 16.62
N SER A 53 -10.25 -11.05 17.93
CA SER A 53 -11.28 -10.77 18.94
C SER A 53 -11.87 -9.36 18.83
N GLU A 54 -11.16 -8.47 18.15
CA GLU A 54 -11.52 -7.07 17.95
C GLU A 54 -12.04 -6.79 16.54
N ALA A 55 -12.04 -7.78 15.64
CA ALA A 55 -12.48 -7.62 14.27
C ALA A 55 -14.00 -7.47 14.10
N GLY A 56 -14.78 -7.71 15.18
CA GLY A 56 -16.23 -7.55 15.17
C GLY A 56 -16.97 -8.54 14.28
N ILE A 57 -16.41 -9.74 14.10
CA ILE A 57 -17.04 -10.84 13.37
C ILE A 57 -18.27 -11.31 14.18
N ASN A 58 -19.41 -11.46 13.53
CA ASN A 58 -20.63 -11.90 14.17
C ASN A 58 -20.47 -13.33 14.71
N SER A 59 -20.82 -13.55 15.97
CA SER A 59 -20.69 -14.86 16.64
C SER A 59 -21.81 -15.85 16.29
N ASP A 60 -22.86 -15.36 15.66
CA ASP A 60 -24.11 -16.08 15.34
C ASP A 60 -24.30 -16.27 13.82
N LEU A 61 -23.19 -16.26 13.06
CA LEU A 61 -23.22 -16.60 11.64
C LEU A 61 -23.82 -17.98 11.42
N ASP A 62 -24.74 -18.10 10.46
CA ASP A 62 -25.29 -19.39 10.07
C ASP A 62 -24.25 -20.26 9.36
N GLU A 63 -24.47 -21.59 9.40
CA GLU A 63 -23.54 -22.58 8.84
C GLU A 63 -23.25 -22.36 7.35
N ASN A 64 -24.25 -21.91 6.57
CA ASN A 64 -24.05 -21.66 5.12
C ASN A 64 -23.17 -20.45 4.89
N THR A 65 -23.31 -19.41 5.69
CA THR A 65 -22.45 -18.21 5.64
C THR A 65 -21.02 -18.60 6.02
N ILE A 66 -20.81 -19.36 7.09
CA ILE A 66 -19.46 -19.84 7.48
C ILE A 66 -18.85 -20.64 6.33
N LEU A 67 -19.56 -21.61 5.77
CA LEU A 67 -19.08 -22.42 4.65
C LEU A 67 -18.78 -21.58 3.40
N SER A 68 -19.52 -20.50 3.16
CA SER A 68 -19.29 -19.63 2.01
C SER A 68 -18.06 -18.73 2.19
N LEU A 69 -17.68 -18.41 3.43
CA LEU A 69 -16.47 -17.68 3.75
C LEU A 69 -15.22 -18.59 3.75
N GLU A 70 -15.40 -19.88 4.07
CA GLU A 70 -14.30 -20.84 4.01
C GLU A 70 -13.67 -20.90 2.61
N GLY A 71 -12.36 -20.88 2.58
CA GLY A 71 -11.60 -20.92 1.33
C GLY A 71 -11.39 -19.55 0.65
N TYR A 72 -11.88 -18.48 1.27
CA TYR A 72 -11.62 -17.12 0.87
C TYR A 72 -10.81 -16.37 1.93
N THR A 73 -10.03 -15.39 1.48
CA THR A 73 -9.40 -14.39 2.34
C THR A 73 -10.01 -13.04 1.99
N ASN A 74 -10.68 -12.42 2.96
CA ASN A 74 -11.34 -11.13 2.81
C ASN A 74 -10.48 -10.03 3.43
N ILE A 75 -10.12 -9.02 2.61
CA ILE A 75 -9.27 -7.89 3.02
C ILE A 75 -10.05 -6.60 2.80
N ALA A 76 -10.10 -5.73 3.80
CA ALA A 76 -10.67 -4.40 3.65
C ALA A 76 -9.62 -3.44 3.06
N LEU A 77 -10.05 -2.62 2.10
CA LEU A 77 -9.23 -1.61 1.46
C LEU A 77 -9.89 -0.24 1.70
N PHE A 78 -9.14 0.67 2.33
CA PHE A 78 -9.62 2.00 2.65
C PHE A 78 -8.78 3.07 1.94
N GLY A 79 -9.45 3.97 1.21
CA GLY A 79 -8.86 5.20 0.71
C GLY A 79 -9.27 6.36 1.59
N LEU A 80 -8.28 7.02 2.22
CA LEU A 80 -8.52 8.08 3.18
C LEU A 80 -8.43 9.44 2.51
N ASP A 81 -9.47 10.27 2.70
CA ASP A 81 -9.37 11.69 2.39
C ASP A 81 -8.62 12.41 3.51
N ASN A 82 -7.33 12.17 3.55
CA ASN A 82 -6.45 12.79 4.53
C ASN A 82 -5.34 13.57 3.81
N ARG A 83 -5.34 14.88 4.02
CA ARG A 83 -4.33 15.80 3.47
C ARG A 83 -3.06 15.90 4.34
N SER A 84 -3.03 15.20 5.48
CA SER A 84 -1.85 15.11 6.34
C SER A 84 -1.10 13.82 6.02
N SER A 85 -0.01 13.90 5.27
CA SER A 85 0.81 12.75 4.90
C SER A 85 1.13 11.88 6.13
N ASN A 86 0.98 10.56 5.99
CA ASN A 86 1.27 9.55 7.01
C ASN A 86 0.42 9.60 8.29
N ASN A 87 -0.73 10.25 8.28
CA ASN A 87 -1.69 10.18 9.38
C ASN A 87 -2.83 9.24 9.01
N TYR A 88 -2.72 7.98 9.38
CA TYR A 88 -3.72 6.94 9.12
C TYR A 88 -4.70 6.73 10.29
N ASP A 89 -4.61 7.54 11.35
CA ASP A 89 -5.39 7.35 12.56
C ASP A 89 -6.73 8.12 12.52
N THR A 90 -6.87 9.08 11.60
CA THR A 90 -8.03 9.96 11.49
C THR A 90 -8.42 10.24 10.04
N GLY A 91 -9.64 10.69 9.84
CA GLY A 91 -10.18 11.03 8.52
C GLY A 91 -11.32 10.10 8.11
N ASN A 92 -12.08 10.51 7.10
CA ASN A 92 -13.11 9.65 6.53
C ASN A 92 -12.49 8.71 5.49
N SER A 93 -12.99 7.49 5.41
CA SER A 93 -12.65 6.57 4.33
C SER A 93 -13.60 6.81 3.14
N ASP A 94 -13.18 7.63 2.20
CA ASP A 94 -14.03 7.96 1.04
C ASP A 94 -14.07 6.84 0.00
N VAL A 95 -13.10 5.93 0.04
CA VAL A 95 -13.12 4.66 -0.67
C VAL A 95 -13.16 3.53 0.34
N ILE A 96 -14.16 2.65 0.20
CA ILE A 96 -14.33 1.45 1.02
C ILE A 96 -14.52 0.29 0.05
N MET A 97 -13.57 -0.64 0.02
CA MET A 97 -13.63 -1.82 -0.83
C MET A 97 -13.30 -3.07 -0.03
N ILE A 98 -13.81 -4.21 -0.49
CA ILE A 98 -13.48 -5.53 0.04
C ILE A 98 -12.88 -6.33 -1.11
N ALA A 99 -11.65 -6.79 -0.91
CA ALA A 99 -11.00 -7.75 -1.80
C ALA A 99 -11.23 -9.15 -1.24
N SER A 100 -12.02 -9.97 -1.96
CA SER A 100 -12.26 -11.36 -1.60
C SER A 100 -11.45 -12.26 -2.52
N ILE A 101 -10.47 -12.95 -1.95
CA ILE A 101 -9.49 -13.76 -2.67
C ILE A 101 -9.80 -15.23 -2.47
N ASN A 102 -10.10 -15.94 -3.55
CA ASN A 102 -10.26 -17.40 -3.49
C ASN A 102 -8.88 -18.05 -3.27
N ASN A 103 -8.72 -18.74 -2.14
CA ASN A 103 -7.43 -19.32 -1.75
C ASN A 103 -6.96 -20.44 -2.68
N LYS A 104 -7.89 -21.11 -3.39
CA LYS A 104 -7.60 -22.21 -4.30
C LYS A 104 -7.35 -21.74 -5.73
N THR A 105 -8.26 -20.92 -6.29
CA THR A 105 -8.16 -20.48 -7.70
C THR A 105 -7.33 -19.22 -7.86
N LYS A 106 -7.13 -18.46 -6.78
CA LYS A 106 -6.50 -17.12 -6.75
C LYS A 106 -7.30 -16.05 -7.48
N ASP A 107 -8.56 -16.32 -7.78
CA ASP A 107 -9.47 -15.31 -8.31
C ASP A 107 -9.73 -14.24 -7.23
N ILE A 108 -9.75 -12.99 -7.66
CA ILE A 108 -10.00 -11.84 -6.79
C ILE A 108 -11.31 -11.17 -7.22
N LYS A 109 -12.22 -11.00 -6.26
CA LYS A 109 -13.42 -10.19 -6.42
C LYS A 109 -13.26 -8.91 -5.62
N LEU A 110 -13.55 -7.76 -6.26
CA LEU A 110 -13.58 -6.46 -5.60
C LEU A 110 -15.03 -6.01 -5.46
N VAL A 111 -15.41 -5.67 -4.24
CA VAL A 111 -16.74 -5.14 -3.91
C VAL A 111 -16.56 -3.76 -3.31
N SER A 112 -17.20 -2.74 -3.90
CA SER A 112 -17.19 -1.38 -3.36
C SER A 112 -18.43 -1.15 -2.50
N LEU A 113 -18.24 -0.64 -1.30
CA LEU A 113 -19.30 -0.11 -0.45
C LEU A 113 -19.37 1.40 -0.63
N TYR A 114 -20.55 1.92 -0.98
CA TYR A 114 -20.74 3.38 -1.08
C TYR A 114 -20.52 4.06 0.27
N ARG A 115 -19.68 5.07 0.32
CA ARG A 115 -19.30 5.81 1.53
C ARG A 115 -20.47 6.41 2.29
N ASP A 116 -21.57 6.70 1.58
CA ASP A 116 -22.79 7.30 2.15
C ASP A 116 -23.82 6.25 2.61
N THR A 117 -23.52 4.94 2.51
CA THR A 117 -24.38 3.88 2.99
C THR A 117 -24.60 4.03 4.50
N TYR A 118 -25.85 4.03 4.94
CA TYR A 118 -26.21 4.19 6.35
C TYR A 118 -26.17 2.85 7.06
N LEU A 119 -25.17 2.66 7.92
CA LEU A 119 -24.89 1.40 8.62
C LEU A 119 -24.66 1.63 10.12
N SER A 120 -24.77 0.56 10.88
CA SER A 120 -24.30 0.55 12.27
C SER A 120 -22.78 0.66 12.30
N ILE A 121 -22.27 1.70 12.96
CA ILE A 121 -20.82 1.87 13.13
C ILE A 121 -20.33 1.36 14.50
N GLY A 122 -21.17 0.64 15.22
CA GLY A 122 -20.90 0.15 16.57
C GLY A 122 -21.50 1.04 17.67
N ASN A 123 -21.46 0.54 18.91
CA ASN A 123 -21.98 1.24 20.11
C ASN A 123 -23.45 1.74 20.01
N GLY A 124 -24.26 1.06 19.19
CA GLY A 124 -25.67 1.46 18.96
C GLY A 124 -25.81 2.71 18.06
N SER A 125 -24.75 3.19 17.47
CA SER A 125 -24.76 4.37 16.60
C SER A 125 -24.85 4.00 15.13
N TYR A 126 -25.64 4.74 14.36
CA TYR A 126 -25.79 4.60 12.92
C TYR A 126 -25.32 5.86 12.22
N HIS A 127 -24.46 5.71 11.25
CA HIS A 127 -23.90 6.81 10.45
C HIS A 127 -23.64 6.36 9.00
N LYS A 128 -23.18 7.30 8.17
CA LYS A 128 -22.57 6.94 6.89
C LYS A 128 -21.37 6.02 7.12
N SER A 129 -21.21 5.01 6.29
CA SER A 129 -20.16 4.00 6.44
C SER A 129 -18.74 4.60 6.53
N ASN A 130 -18.48 5.70 5.81
CA ASN A 130 -17.17 6.37 5.85
C ASN A 130 -16.84 6.99 7.22
N ALA A 131 -17.86 7.29 8.03
CA ALA A 131 -17.67 7.85 9.36
C ALA A 131 -17.09 6.83 10.36
N ALA A 132 -17.24 5.52 10.11
CA ALA A 132 -16.68 4.49 10.98
C ALA A 132 -15.17 4.67 11.17
N TYR A 133 -14.46 4.97 10.07
CA TYR A 133 -13.03 5.21 10.13
C TYR A 133 -12.66 6.46 10.94
N ALA A 134 -13.39 7.54 10.78
CA ALA A 134 -13.17 8.78 11.55
C ALA A 134 -13.42 8.61 13.05
N HIS A 135 -14.28 7.67 13.46
CA HIS A 135 -14.62 7.42 14.86
C HIS A 135 -13.64 6.50 15.60
N GLY A 136 -13.02 5.53 14.91
CA GLY A 136 -12.15 4.56 15.56
C GLY A 136 -11.15 3.89 14.63
N GLY A 137 -10.76 4.59 13.56
CA GLY A 137 -9.73 4.12 12.63
C GLY A 137 -10.13 2.89 11.84
N ALA A 138 -9.13 2.21 11.31
CA ALA A 138 -9.30 1.00 10.51
C ALA A 138 -10.05 -0.11 11.28
N LYS A 139 -9.76 -0.25 12.58
CA LYS A 139 -10.41 -1.24 13.45
C LYS A 139 -11.93 -1.08 13.44
N GLN A 140 -12.43 0.12 13.70
CA GLN A 140 -13.88 0.35 13.74
C GLN A 140 -14.52 0.24 12.35
N ALA A 141 -13.79 0.63 11.29
CA ALA A 141 -14.24 0.44 9.93
C ALA A 141 -14.35 -1.06 9.55
N VAL A 142 -13.42 -1.90 9.97
CA VAL A 142 -13.49 -3.36 9.78
C VAL A 142 -14.62 -3.96 10.59
N GLN A 143 -14.79 -3.56 11.86
CA GLN A 143 -15.92 -4.00 12.69
C GLN A 143 -17.28 -3.66 12.05
N MET A 144 -17.40 -2.46 11.48
CA MET A 144 -18.59 -2.03 10.76
C MET A 144 -18.86 -2.94 9.55
N LEU A 145 -17.83 -3.27 8.75
CA LEU A 145 -17.98 -4.18 7.61
C LEU A 145 -18.42 -5.58 8.04
N ASN A 146 -17.73 -6.17 9.01
CA ASN A 146 -18.01 -7.52 9.48
C ASN A 146 -19.42 -7.63 10.08
N SER A 147 -19.79 -6.68 10.95
CA SER A 147 -21.07 -6.75 11.66
C SER A 147 -22.30 -6.46 10.79
N ASN A 148 -22.17 -5.68 9.72
CA ASN A 148 -23.31 -5.36 8.85
C ASN A 148 -23.42 -6.25 7.61
N LEU A 149 -22.31 -6.92 7.21
CA LEU A 149 -22.26 -7.69 5.96
C LEU A 149 -21.96 -9.18 6.20
N ASP A 150 -21.94 -9.62 7.46
CA ASP A 150 -21.65 -11.01 7.85
C ASP A 150 -20.34 -11.54 7.26
N LEU A 151 -19.28 -10.71 7.34
CA LEU A 151 -17.95 -11.02 6.83
C LEU A 151 -17.00 -11.44 7.95
N ASP A 152 -15.84 -11.98 7.55
CA ASP A 152 -14.77 -12.45 8.43
C ASP A 152 -13.44 -11.72 8.17
N ILE A 153 -13.51 -10.44 7.82
CA ILE A 153 -12.32 -9.62 7.51
C ILE A 153 -11.45 -9.50 8.75
N LYS A 154 -10.16 -9.85 8.59
CA LYS A 154 -9.14 -9.79 9.63
C LYS A 154 -7.96 -8.88 9.24
N ASP A 155 -7.81 -8.64 7.96
CA ASP A 155 -6.73 -7.84 7.38
C ASP A 155 -7.29 -6.62 6.66
N TYR A 156 -6.52 -5.54 6.66
CA TYR A 156 -6.87 -4.34 5.92
C TYR A 156 -5.65 -3.64 5.34
N ALA A 157 -5.88 -2.81 4.33
CA ALA A 157 -4.89 -1.87 3.82
C ALA A 157 -5.52 -0.47 3.71
N CYS A 158 -4.75 0.53 4.11
CA CYS A 158 -5.14 1.94 3.99
C CYS A 158 -4.15 2.66 3.09
N VAL A 159 -4.69 3.50 2.21
CA VAL A 159 -3.91 4.42 1.38
C VAL A 159 -4.43 5.84 1.56
N ASP A 160 -3.52 6.78 1.63
CA ASP A 160 -3.80 8.21 1.55
C ASP A 160 -3.42 8.75 0.16
N TRP A 161 -3.56 10.05 -0.05
CA TRP A 161 -3.18 10.70 -1.31
C TRP A 161 -1.70 10.50 -1.66
N ALA A 162 -0.81 10.58 -0.66
CA ALA A 162 0.62 10.42 -0.89
C ALA A 162 0.97 9.00 -1.33
N ALA A 163 0.39 7.99 -0.67
CA ALA A 163 0.55 6.60 -1.05
C ALA A 163 -0.02 6.31 -2.44
N MET A 164 -1.17 6.91 -2.82
CA MET A 164 -1.75 6.77 -4.15
C MET A 164 -0.80 7.29 -5.24
N VAL A 165 -0.22 8.48 -5.01
CA VAL A 165 0.78 9.07 -5.92
C VAL A 165 1.98 8.14 -6.08
N GLU A 166 2.52 7.60 -4.98
CA GLU A 166 3.67 6.68 -5.05
C GLU A 166 3.33 5.39 -5.81
N VAL A 167 2.14 4.81 -5.59
CA VAL A 167 1.72 3.60 -6.31
C VAL A 167 1.61 3.85 -7.80
N ILE A 168 1.03 4.97 -8.23
CA ILE A 168 0.89 5.31 -9.65
C ILE A 168 2.28 5.54 -10.28
N ASP A 169 3.18 6.26 -9.58
CA ASP A 169 4.55 6.48 -10.04
C ASP A 169 5.34 5.17 -10.17
N ASP A 170 5.21 4.26 -9.20
CA ASP A 170 5.88 2.94 -9.20
C ASP A 170 5.36 2.01 -10.31
N LEU A 171 4.09 2.17 -10.71
CA LEU A 171 3.51 1.49 -11.88
C LEU A 171 3.95 2.11 -13.20
N GLY A 172 4.65 3.24 -13.16
CA GLY A 172 5.13 3.94 -14.34
C GLY A 172 4.10 4.90 -14.94
N GLY A 173 3.13 5.35 -14.17
CA GLY A 173 2.05 6.24 -14.60
C GLY A 173 0.85 5.50 -15.17
N LEU A 174 -0.12 6.27 -15.62
CA LEU A 174 -1.37 5.78 -16.22
C LEU A 174 -1.63 6.43 -17.58
N ASP A 175 -2.05 5.64 -18.57
CA ASP A 175 -2.51 6.14 -19.85
C ASP A 175 -4.04 6.32 -19.79
N LEU A 176 -4.50 7.57 -19.80
CA LEU A 176 -5.92 7.91 -19.67
C LEU A 176 -6.38 8.76 -20.86
N GLU A 177 -7.58 8.49 -21.35
CA GLU A 177 -8.23 9.34 -22.31
C GLU A 177 -9.01 10.43 -21.58
N ILE A 178 -8.54 11.68 -21.66
CA ILE A 178 -9.13 12.82 -20.95
C ILE A 178 -9.64 13.87 -21.92
N THR A 179 -10.71 14.54 -21.52
CA THR A 179 -11.25 15.72 -22.22
C THR A 179 -10.51 17.00 -21.85
N GLU A 180 -10.69 18.08 -22.60
CA GLU A 180 -10.14 19.40 -22.28
C GLU A 180 -10.64 19.91 -20.90
N GLY A 181 -11.91 19.62 -20.56
CA GLY A 181 -12.49 19.99 -19.27
C GLY A 181 -11.79 19.25 -18.10
N GLU A 182 -11.51 17.95 -18.26
CA GLU A 182 -10.79 17.15 -17.28
C GLU A 182 -9.33 17.60 -17.15
N MET A 183 -8.64 17.91 -18.24
CA MET A 183 -7.29 18.47 -18.22
C MET A 183 -7.25 19.76 -17.38
N ASN A 184 -8.20 20.66 -17.60
CA ASN A 184 -8.27 21.91 -16.82
C ASN A 184 -8.55 21.63 -15.34
N GLN A 185 -9.36 20.62 -15.03
CA GLN A 185 -9.68 20.24 -13.66
C GLN A 185 -8.48 19.58 -12.97
N ILE A 186 -7.76 18.68 -13.64
CA ILE A 186 -6.49 18.09 -13.18
C ILE A 186 -5.52 19.21 -12.80
N ASN A 187 -5.25 20.14 -13.70
CA ASN A 187 -4.32 21.23 -13.46
C ASN A 187 -4.74 22.17 -12.29
N LYS A 188 -6.03 22.25 -12.02
CA LYS A 188 -6.55 23.02 -10.89
C LYS A 188 -6.28 22.31 -9.55
N TYR A 189 -6.54 21.01 -9.46
CA TYR A 189 -6.37 20.23 -8.23
C TYR A 189 -4.93 19.77 -7.99
N LYS A 190 -4.13 19.68 -9.05
CA LYS A 190 -2.72 19.30 -8.96
C LYS A 190 -1.94 20.09 -7.90
N LYS A 191 -2.24 21.38 -7.73
CA LYS A 191 -1.58 22.20 -6.71
C LYS A 191 -1.80 21.69 -5.29
N ASP A 192 -2.97 21.13 -5.00
CA ASP A 192 -3.27 20.56 -3.69
C ASP A 192 -2.50 19.25 -3.50
N VAL A 193 -2.38 18.43 -4.56
CA VAL A 193 -1.57 17.20 -4.55
C VAL A 193 -0.09 17.51 -4.38
N ASP A 194 0.44 18.51 -5.10
CA ASP A 194 1.84 18.98 -4.96
C ASP A 194 2.14 19.41 -3.51
N LEU A 195 1.22 20.08 -2.85
CA LEU A 195 1.39 20.52 -1.45
C LEU A 195 1.41 19.32 -0.47
N VAL A 196 0.55 18.34 -0.68
CA VAL A 196 0.46 17.14 0.19
C VAL A 196 1.67 16.23 0.01
N THR A 197 2.13 16.06 -1.22
CA THR A 197 3.22 15.13 -1.56
C THR A 197 4.61 15.75 -1.50
N GLY A 198 4.68 17.09 -1.53
CA GLY A 198 5.94 17.81 -1.68
C GLY A 198 6.59 17.67 -3.06
N LYS A 199 5.88 17.06 -4.01
CA LYS A 199 6.33 16.91 -5.41
C LYS A 199 5.71 18.04 -6.25
N ALA A 200 6.46 18.58 -7.18
CA ALA A 200 5.97 19.57 -8.14
C ALA A 200 6.21 19.05 -9.56
N THR A 201 5.14 18.74 -10.26
CA THR A 201 5.20 18.28 -11.64
C THR A 201 4.64 19.32 -12.62
N PRO A 202 4.98 19.26 -13.90
CA PRO A 202 4.41 20.17 -14.91
C PRO A 202 2.89 19.98 -15.05
N ASN A 203 2.22 21.04 -15.48
CA ASN A 203 0.81 20.94 -15.86
C ASN A 203 0.62 20.04 -17.08
N VAL A 204 -0.50 19.35 -17.13
CA VAL A 204 -0.96 18.63 -18.32
C VAL A 204 -1.32 19.66 -19.40
N THR A 205 -0.73 19.53 -20.61
CA THR A 205 -0.87 20.51 -21.70
C THR A 205 -1.64 19.97 -22.90
N GLN A 206 -2.03 18.69 -22.87
CA GLN A 206 -2.73 18.01 -23.93
C GLN A 206 -3.91 17.24 -23.37
N TYR A 207 -4.93 17.04 -24.17
CA TYR A 207 -6.06 16.16 -23.91
C TYR A 207 -6.14 15.05 -24.98
N GLY A 208 -7.03 14.09 -24.84
CA GLY A 208 -7.05 12.83 -25.57
C GLY A 208 -6.36 11.75 -24.76
N LEU A 209 -5.70 10.81 -25.42
CA LEU A 209 -4.91 9.78 -24.72
C LEU A 209 -3.59 10.41 -24.23
N VAL A 210 -3.45 10.54 -22.94
CA VAL A 210 -2.27 11.14 -22.29
C VAL A 210 -1.72 10.22 -21.23
N HIS A 211 -0.41 10.27 -21.04
CA HIS A 211 0.27 9.61 -19.95
C HIS A 211 0.39 10.55 -18.76
N LEU A 212 -0.14 10.14 -17.60
CA LEU A 212 -0.19 10.91 -16.36
C LEU A 212 0.64 10.22 -15.28
N ASP A 213 1.36 11.01 -14.49
CA ASP A 213 2.04 10.51 -13.29
C ASP A 213 1.12 10.58 -12.06
N GLY A 214 1.60 10.10 -10.90
CA GLY A 214 0.81 10.05 -9.70
C GLY A 214 0.36 11.40 -9.15
N THR A 215 0.97 12.53 -9.57
CA THR A 215 0.59 13.88 -9.13
C THR A 215 -0.41 14.56 -10.08
N GLN A 216 -0.61 14.03 -11.24
CA GLN A 216 -1.53 14.48 -12.29
C GLN A 216 -2.82 13.67 -12.28
#